data_655f9d06a5e6ac6b0616dd96e66ad84e
#
_entry.id   655f9d06a5e6ac6b0616dd96e66ad84e
#
_cell.length_a   1.000
_cell.length_b   1.000
_cell.length_c   1.000
_cell.angle_alpha   90.00
_cell.angle_beta   90.00
_cell.angle_gamma   90.00
#
_symmetry.space_group_name_H-M   'P 1'
#
loop_
_entity.id
_entity.type
_entity.pdbx_description
1 polymer ?
#
loop_
_entity_poly.entity_id
_entity_poly.type
_entity_poly.pdbx_seq_one_letter_code
_entity_poly.pdbx_strand_id
1 'polypeptide(L)'
;MNPSLYHDSLNLALPLLLFFGFHMLLARVPDKKIFGNYLLSRRMMGCALLLLAANYSVHLFCTIRLWNLHATILMNMVTYFLCYWFFSAAMMTLLKPNYISRKRFTFHICLWLSFTALAALVCFLPTPLTRNTATVLLAVWLVAYGIFLSVRLLLTYHKAVKMFEETRSDDIEAYIRWLSVFTYWAIGFGMSCSLLTFLPDEYIFIWILSSIPFYIYLYCSYQNYVLFYEKVQTALLEEMVMAEKEVAEGEHIGEETPNYHEEMEQRIREWKKNGGYCASGITLNELAVLFCTNRTYLSEHIHRVYDMTFRDWMMSLRIEHAKQLMLQKPDMKIKDISDQTGFLSLSHFSRAFHEMEGCTPKQWRKHNLT
;
A
#
# COMPACT_ATOMS: atom_id res chain seq x y z
N MET A 1 2.03 -14.84 -36.51
CA MET A 1 2.50 -15.16 -35.18
C MET A 1 3.79 -15.93 -35.29
N ASN A 2 4.81 -15.57 -34.53
CA ASN A 2 5.97 -16.45 -34.38
C ASN A 2 5.63 -17.41 -33.25
N PRO A 3 5.10 -18.64 -33.54
CA PRO A 3 4.52 -19.52 -32.49
C PRO A 3 5.54 -19.87 -31.41
N SER A 4 6.83 -19.86 -31.77
CA SER A 4 7.92 -20.13 -30.85
C SER A 4 8.01 -19.07 -29.73
N LEU A 5 8.02 -17.76 -30.04
CA LEU A 5 8.16 -16.70 -29.05
C LEU A 5 7.01 -16.65 -28.07
N TYR A 6 5.79 -16.90 -28.51
CA TYR A 6 4.63 -16.97 -27.61
C TYR A 6 4.73 -18.15 -26.66
N HIS A 7 5.03 -19.36 -27.16
CA HIS A 7 5.24 -20.54 -26.33
C HIS A 7 6.42 -20.37 -25.36
N ASP A 8 7.54 -19.81 -25.84
CA ASP A 8 8.72 -19.59 -25.02
C ASP A 8 8.43 -18.60 -23.86
N SER A 9 7.66 -17.54 -24.14
CA SER A 9 7.24 -16.59 -23.09
C SER A 9 6.34 -17.24 -22.04
N LEU A 10 5.41 -18.11 -22.42
CA LEU A 10 4.58 -18.88 -21.49
C LEU A 10 5.39 -19.90 -20.69
N ASN A 11 6.32 -20.62 -21.35
CA ASN A 11 7.23 -21.56 -20.69
C ASN A 11 8.11 -20.89 -19.63
N LEU A 12 8.46 -19.62 -19.82
CA LEU A 12 9.22 -18.85 -18.83
C LEU A 12 8.33 -18.34 -17.69
N ALA A 13 7.14 -17.80 -18.00
CA ALA A 13 6.27 -17.16 -17.02
C ALA A 13 5.51 -18.17 -16.12
N LEU A 14 5.09 -19.30 -16.68
CA LEU A 14 4.27 -20.29 -15.96
C LEU A 14 4.98 -20.88 -14.73
N PRO A 15 6.23 -21.38 -14.79
CA PRO A 15 6.93 -21.88 -13.62
C PRO A 15 7.11 -20.83 -12.51
N LEU A 16 7.35 -19.56 -12.90
CA LEU A 16 7.46 -18.47 -11.92
C LEU A 16 6.14 -18.21 -11.21
N LEU A 17 5.03 -18.16 -11.92
CA LEU A 17 3.69 -18.00 -11.34
C LEU A 17 3.33 -19.15 -10.39
N LEU A 18 3.63 -20.39 -10.79
CA LEU A 18 3.43 -21.57 -9.94
C LEU A 18 4.29 -21.49 -8.68
N PHE A 19 5.58 -21.21 -8.84
CA PHE A 19 6.50 -21.09 -7.70
C PHE A 19 6.05 -20.01 -6.72
N PHE A 20 5.81 -18.79 -7.19
CA PHE A 20 5.39 -17.69 -6.33
C PHE A 20 4.02 -17.94 -5.71
N GLY A 21 3.08 -18.47 -6.48
CA GLY A 21 1.73 -18.78 -5.99
C GLY A 21 1.75 -19.82 -4.88
N PHE A 22 2.43 -20.96 -5.08
CA PHE A 22 2.55 -21.99 -4.05
C PHE A 22 3.37 -21.52 -2.86
N HIS A 23 4.47 -20.80 -3.07
CA HIS A 23 5.23 -20.24 -1.95
C HIS A 23 4.36 -19.30 -1.11
N MET A 24 3.57 -18.41 -1.72
CA MET A 24 2.67 -17.52 -0.98
C MET A 24 1.58 -18.25 -0.21
N LEU A 25 1.14 -19.42 -0.68
CA LEU A 25 0.16 -20.24 0.05
C LEU A 25 0.78 -21.03 1.20
N LEU A 26 1.94 -21.65 0.98
CA LEU A 26 2.49 -22.69 1.83
C LEU A 26 3.59 -22.21 2.80
N ALA A 27 4.32 -21.13 2.46
CA ALA A 27 5.41 -20.65 3.31
C ALA A 27 4.91 -20.24 4.70
N ARG A 28 5.68 -20.56 5.72
CA ARG A 28 5.36 -20.24 7.10
C ARG A 28 5.60 -18.77 7.41
N VAL A 29 4.89 -18.23 8.37
CA VAL A 29 5.08 -16.91 8.99
C VAL A 29 5.25 -17.11 10.49
N PRO A 30 5.79 -16.12 11.22
CA PRO A 30 5.85 -16.18 12.67
C PRO A 30 4.46 -16.49 13.27
N ASP A 31 4.42 -17.40 14.26
CA ASP A 31 3.18 -17.81 14.92
C ASP A 31 2.74 -16.78 15.96
N LYS A 32 2.29 -15.64 15.48
CA LYS A 32 1.71 -14.55 16.27
C LYS A 32 0.35 -14.16 15.69
N LYS A 33 -0.64 -13.92 16.54
CA LYS A 33 -1.99 -13.49 16.12
C LYS A 33 -1.99 -12.28 15.19
N ILE A 34 -1.04 -11.36 15.38
CA ILE A 34 -0.91 -10.15 14.58
C ILE A 34 -0.69 -10.45 13.08
N PHE A 35 -0.07 -11.59 12.74
CA PHE A 35 0.18 -11.97 11.35
C PHE A 35 -1.04 -12.57 10.62
N GLY A 36 -2.21 -12.67 11.27
CA GLY A 36 -3.42 -13.23 10.67
C GLY A 36 -3.84 -12.51 9.38
N ASN A 37 -3.86 -11.19 9.38
CA ASN A 37 -4.21 -10.38 8.21
C ASN A 37 -3.14 -10.46 7.11
N TYR A 38 -1.86 -10.49 7.48
CA TYR A 38 -0.76 -10.70 6.53
C TYR A 38 -0.89 -12.07 5.84
N LEU A 39 -1.14 -13.12 6.61
CA LEU A 39 -1.30 -14.48 6.09
C LEU A 39 -2.51 -14.56 5.14
N LEU A 40 -3.62 -13.91 5.49
CA LEU A 40 -4.81 -13.84 4.65
C LEU A 40 -4.51 -13.08 3.34
N SER A 41 -3.89 -11.91 3.42
CA SER A 41 -3.46 -11.12 2.26
C SER A 41 -2.55 -11.94 1.33
N ARG A 42 -1.53 -12.58 1.90
CA ARG A 42 -0.58 -13.40 1.15
C ARG A 42 -1.25 -14.61 0.47
N ARG A 43 -2.18 -15.28 1.16
CA ARG A 43 -2.95 -16.40 0.59
C ARG A 43 -3.83 -15.94 -0.58
N MET A 44 -4.50 -14.80 -0.45
CA MET A 44 -5.29 -14.25 -1.55
C MET A 44 -4.42 -13.89 -2.76
N MET A 45 -3.26 -13.31 -2.52
CA MET A 45 -2.29 -13.04 -3.60
C MET A 45 -1.80 -14.33 -4.26
N GLY A 46 -1.50 -15.35 -3.46
CA GLY A 46 -1.14 -16.69 -3.96
C GLY A 46 -2.24 -17.31 -4.82
N CYS A 47 -3.50 -17.21 -4.40
CA CYS A 47 -4.65 -17.65 -5.20
C CYS A 47 -4.75 -16.91 -6.54
N ALA A 48 -4.51 -15.58 -6.56
CA ALA A 48 -4.50 -14.81 -7.79
C ALA A 48 -3.41 -15.27 -8.76
N LEU A 49 -2.19 -15.50 -8.27
CA LEU A 49 -1.08 -15.99 -9.08
C LEU A 49 -1.32 -17.40 -9.63
N LEU A 50 -1.89 -18.30 -8.81
CA LEU A 50 -2.24 -19.65 -9.26
C LEU A 50 -3.39 -19.64 -10.26
N LEU A 51 -4.35 -18.73 -10.13
CA LEU A 51 -5.42 -18.55 -11.12
C LEU A 51 -4.85 -18.07 -12.47
N LEU A 52 -3.88 -17.14 -12.46
CA LEU A 52 -3.15 -16.73 -13.66
C LEU A 52 -2.30 -17.88 -14.23
N ALA A 53 -1.66 -18.68 -13.37
CA ALA A 53 -0.92 -19.86 -13.80
C ALA A 53 -1.84 -20.89 -14.47
N ALA A 54 -3.03 -21.14 -13.95
CA ALA A 54 -4.03 -22.00 -14.56
C ALA A 54 -4.45 -21.48 -15.94
N ASN A 55 -4.68 -20.18 -16.08
CA ASN A 55 -4.97 -19.54 -17.35
C ASN A 55 -3.80 -19.74 -18.36
N TYR A 56 -2.56 -19.47 -17.95
CA TYR A 56 -1.36 -19.67 -18.78
C TYR A 56 -1.16 -21.14 -19.15
N SER A 57 -1.51 -22.08 -18.26
CA SER A 57 -1.46 -23.53 -18.57
C SER A 57 -2.42 -23.90 -19.69
N VAL A 58 -3.64 -23.36 -19.69
CA VAL A 58 -4.60 -23.61 -20.80
C VAL A 58 -4.07 -23.04 -22.12
N HIS A 59 -3.46 -21.86 -22.09
CA HIS A 59 -2.81 -21.28 -23.27
C HIS A 59 -1.65 -22.13 -23.80
N LEU A 60 -0.82 -22.67 -22.89
CA LEU A 60 0.37 -23.43 -23.24
C LEU A 60 0.03 -24.84 -23.76
N PHE A 61 -0.81 -25.57 -23.00
CA PHE A 61 -1.06 -26.98 -23.30
C PHE A 61 -2.22 -27.21 -24.28
N CYS A 62 -3.28 -26.38 -24.17
CA CYS A 62 -4.45 -26.55 -25.04
C CYS A 62 -4.36 -25.68 -26.29
N THR A 63 -3.38 -24.76 -26.39
CA THR A 63 -3.21 -23.83 -27.55
C THR A 63 -4.52 -23.16 -27.98
N ILE A 64 -5.44 -22.93 -27.04
CA ILE A 64 -6.83 -22.52 -27.30
C ILE A 64 -6.93 -21.25 -28.15
N ARG A 65 -5.94 -20.37 -28.09
CA ARG A 65 -5.88 -19.15 -28.88
C ARG A 65 -5.78 -19.41 -30.38
N LEU A 66 -5.14 -20.50 -30.79
CA LEU A 66 -5.02 -20.89 -32.21
C LEU A 66 -6.30 -21.47 -32.76
N TRP A 67 -7.14 -22.05 -31.92
CA TRP A 67 -8.38 -22.73 -32.31
C TRP A 67 -9.60 -21.81 -32.22
N ASN A 68 -9.68 -21.01 -31.14
CA ASN A 68 -10.84 -20.16 -30.89
C ASN A 68 -10.43 -18.88 -30.13
N LEU A 69 -10.07 -17.86 -30.88
CA LEU A 69 -9.67 -16.57 -30.35
C LEU A 69 -10.75 -15.95 -29.44
N HIS A 70 -12.02 -16.08 -29.83
CA HIS A 70 -13.13 -15.50 -29.06
C HIS A 70 -13.30 -16.14 -27.68
N ALA A 71 -13.27 -17.47 -27.64
CA ALA A 71 -13.33 -18.19 -26.35
C ALA A 71 -12.12 -17.84 -25.46
N THR A 72 -10.94 -17.66 -26.06
CA THR A 72 -9.73 -17.22 -25.38
C THR A 72 -9.89 -15.84 -24.74
N ILE A 73 -10.44 -14.86 -25.46
CA ILE A 73 -10.69 -13.53 -24.95
C ILE A 73 -11.64 -13.60 -23.74
N LEU A 74 -12.74 -14.31 -23.85
CA LEU A 74 -13.71 -14.46 -22.76
C LEU A 74 -13.10 -15.17 -21.55
N MET A 75 -12.32 -16.23 -21.74
CA MET A 75 -11.60 -16.92 -20.67
C MET A 75 -10.63 -15.99 -19.93
N ASN A 76 -9.86 -15.19 -20.67
CA ASN A 76 -8.95 -14.21 -20.08
C ASN A 76 -9.72 -13.17 -19.25
N MET A 77 -10.82 -12.64 -19.77
CA MET A 77 -11.64 -11.65 -19.07
C MET A 77 -12.23 -12.21 -17.76
N VAL A 78 -12.73 -13.46 -17.77
CA VAL A 78 -13.23 -14.15 -16.56
C VAL A 78 -12.11 -14.34 -15.53
N THR A 79 -10.92 -14.72 -15.97
CA THR A 79 -9.74 -14.87 -15.11
C THR A 79 -9.34 -13.53 -14.48
N TYR A 80 -9.21 -12.50 -15.31
CA TYR A 80 -8.80 -11.17 -14.83
C TYR A 80 -9.82 -10.54 -13.90
N PHE A 81 -11.11 -10.76 -14.10
CA PHE A 81 -12.16 -10.27 -13.22
C PHE A 81 -11.97 -10.75 -11.77
N LEU A 82 -11.69 -12.03 -11.59
CA LEU A 82 -11.45 -12.62 -10.28
C LEU A 82 -10.07 -12.21 -9.72
N CYS A 83 -9.05 -12.15 -10.57
CA CYS A 83 -7.72 -11.68 -10.18
C CYS A 83 -7.74 -10.24 -9.66
N TYR A 84 -8.47 -9.33 -10.30
CA TYR A 84 -8.59 -7.94 -9.83
C TYR A 84 -9.11 -7.86 -8.40
N TRP A 85 -10.11 -8.67 -8.09
CA TRP A 85 -10.62 -8.71 -6.73
C TRP A 85 -9.60 -9.29 -5.75
N PHE A 86 -8.96 -10.41 -6.07
CA PHE A 86 -7.93 -11.00 -5.19
C PHE A 86 -6.78 -10.05 -4.94
N PHE A 87 -6.26 -9.38 -5.96
CA PHE A 87 -5.20 -8.38 -5.82
C PHE A 87 -5.64 -7.21 -4.94
N SER A 88 -6.78 -6.61 -5.24
CA SER A 88 -7.31 -5.50 -4.46
C SER A 88 -7.59 -5.91 -3.02
N ALA A 89 -8.22 -7.05 -2.79
CA ALA A 89 -8.56 -7.54 -1.47
C ALA A 89 -7.32 -7.89 -0.63
N ALA A 90 -6.27 -8.44 -1.26
CA ALA A 90 -5.00 -8.71 -0.60
C ALA A 90 -4.37 -7.40 -0.07
N MET A 91 -4.31 -6.35 -0.89
CA MET A 91 -3.77 -5.05 -0.49
C MET A 91 -4.64 -4.35 0.55
N MET A 92 -5.96 -4.37 0.36
CA MET A 92 -6.92 -3.79 1.32
C MET A 92 -6.83 -4.46 2.71
N THR A 93 -6.51 -5.75 2.77
CA THR A 93 -6.36 -6.48 4.03
C THR A 93 -5.11 -6.04 4.81
N LEU A 94 -4.06 -5.57 4.12
CA LEU A 94 -2.87 -5.01 4.75
C LEU A 94 -3.13 -3.61 5.32
N LEU A 95 -3.98 -2.82 4.66
CA LEU A 95 -4.28 -1.43 5.05
C LEU A 95 -5.42 -1.33 6.07
N LYS A 96 -6.38 -2.26 6.01
CA LYS A 96 -7.56 -2.25 6.86
C LYS A 96 -7.76 -3.63 7.50
N PRO A 97 -7.48 -3.77 8.81
CA PRO A 97 -7.77 -5.00 9.54
C PRO A 97 -9.24 -5.42 9.36
N ASN A 98 -9.46 -6.73 9.28
CA ASN A 98 -10.79 -7.32 9.10
C ASN A 98 -11.56 -6.85 7.84
N TYR A 99 -10.84 -6.41 6.79
CA TYR A 99 -11.48 -5.99 5.54
C TYR A 99 -12.31 -7.11 4.91
N ILE A 100 -11.84 -8.36 4.92
CA ILE A 100 -12.53 -9.49 4.32
C ILE A 100 -13.55 -10.05 5.31
N SER A 101 -14.81 -9.76 5.04
CA SER A 101 -15.95 -10.37 5.72
C SER A 101 -16.62 -11.42 4.82
N ARG A 102 -17.35 -12.39 5.43
CA ARG A 102 -18.13 -13.38 4.68
C ARG A 102 -19.08 -12.72 3.66
N LYS A 103 -19.74 -11.63 4.03
CA LYS A 103 -20.65 -10.88 3.14
C LYS A 103 -19.92 -10.31 1.91
N ARG A 104 -18.75 -9.70 2.11
CA ARG A 104 -17.95 -9.15 1.00
C ARG A 104 -17.41 -10.26 0.11
N PHE A 105 -16.90 -11.32 0.70
CA PHE A 105 -16.42 -12.47 -0.06
C PHE A 105 -17.54 -13.04 -0.95
N THR A 106 -18.69 -13.36 -0.37
CA THR A 106 -19.84 -13.90 -1.12
C THR A 106 -20.29 -12.93 -2.22
N PHE A 107 -20.37 -11.63 -1.94
CA PHE A 107 -20.76 -10.62 -2.93
C PHE A 107 -19.85 -10.64 -4.16
N HIS A 108 -18.53 -10.61 -3.99
CA HIS A 108 -17.59 -10.60 -5.12
C HIS A 108 -17.56 -11.95 -5.86
N ILE A 109 -17.72 -13.07 -5.17
CA ILE A 109 -17.85 -14.37 -5.82
C ILE A 109 -19.14 -14.46 -6.65
N CYS A 110 -20.28 -14.01 -6.12
CA CYS A 110 -21.54 -13.97 -6.89
C CYS A 110 -21.41 -13.07 -8.12
N LEU A 111 -20.73 -11.91 -7.97
CA LEU A 111 -20.49 -10.99 -9.09
C LEU A 111 -19.62 -11.63 -10.18
N TRP A 112 -18.57 -12.35 -9.78
CA TRP A 112 -17.71 -13.10 -10.70
C TRP A 112 -18.46 -14.24 -11.38
N LEU A 113 -19.28 -15.00 -10.64
CA LEU A 113 -20.10 -16.07 -11.22
C LEU A 113 -21.12 -15.52 -12.22
N SER A 114 -21.73 -14.38 -11.93
CA SER A 114 -22.64 -13.71 -12.87
C SER A 114 -21.90 -13.26 -14.14
N PHE A 115 -20.71 -12.69 -14.00
CA PHE A 115 -19.86 -12.32 -15.14
C PHE A 115 -19.49 -13.54 -15.97
N THR A 116 -19.11 -14.66 -15.31
CA THR A 116 -18.74 -15.91 -15.97
C THR A 116 -19.92 -16.54 -16.73
N ALA A 117 -21.11 -16.52 -16.10
CA ALA A 117 -22.33 -17.02 -16.76
C ALA A 117 -22.68 -16.22 -18.02
N LEU A 118 -22.58 -14.89 -17.96
CA LEU A 118 -22.79 -14.03 -19.11
C LEU A 118 -21.72 -14.24 -20.20
N ALA A 119 -20.45 -14.39 -19.82
CA ALA A 119 -19.38 -14.69 -20.76
C ALA A 119 -19.60 -16.04 -21.44
N ALA A 120 -20.08 -17.06 -20.71
CA ALA A 120 -20.45 -18.35 -21.28
C ALA A 120 -21.63 -18.22 -22.26
N LEU A 121 -22.66 -17.45 -21.93
CA LEU A 121 -23.80 -17.19 -22.82
C LEU A 121 -23.38 -16.51 -24.14
N VAL A 122 -22.38 -15.64 -24.10
CA VAL A 122 -21.86 -14.97 -25.32
C VAL A 122 -21.31 -15.98 -26.32
N CYS A 123 -20.75 -17.12 -25.85
CA CYS A 123 -20.26 -18.17 -26.76
C CYS A 123 -21.37 -18.81 -27.62
N PHE A 124 -22.61 -18.77 -27.15
CA PHE A 124 -23.76 -19.38 -27.84
C PHE A 124 -24.55 -18.38 -28.71
N LEU A 125 -24.15 -17.10 -28.75
CA LEU A 125 -24.84 -16.11 -29.61
C LEU A 125 -24.66 -16.44 -31.08
N PRO A 126 -25.77 -16.36 -31.87
CA PRO A 126 -25.79 -16.92 -33.24
C PRO A 126 -25.00 -16.09 -34.24
N THR A 127 -24.97 -14.77 -34.10
CA THR A 127 -24.34 -13.88 -35.08
C THR A 127 -23.00 -13.33 -34.61
N PRO A 128 -21.99 -13.17 -35.48
CA PRO A 128 -20.72 -12.56 -35.10
C PRO A 128 -20.88 -11.13 -34.54
N LEU A 129 -21.82 -10.37 -35.10
CA LEU A 129 -22.08 -8.98 -34.64
C LEU A 129 -22.53 -8.95 -33.22
N THR A 130 -23.56 -9.74 -32.84
CA THR A 130 -24.09 -9.79 -31.46
C THR A 130 -23.03 -10.28 -30.49
N ARG A 131 -22.22 -11.26 -30.89
CA ARG A 131 -21.12 -11.83 -30.12
C ARG A 131 -20.05 -10.78 -29.82
N ASN A 132 -19.61 -10.05 -30.86
CA ASN A 132 -18.61 -8.99 -30.68
C ASN A 132 -19.13 -7.85 -29.81
N THR A 133 -20.35 -7.39 -30.03
CA THR A 133 -20.98 -6.33 -29.20
C THR A 133 -21.08 -6.76 -27.75
N ALA A 134 -21.53 -7.99 -27.47
CA ALA A 134 -21.63 -8.52 -26.11
C ALA A 134 -20.22 -8.66 -25.44
N THR A 135 -19.20 -9.08 -26.20
CA THR A 135 -17.82 -9.13 -25.70
C THR A 135 -17.30 -7.74 -25.31
N VAL A 136 -17.57 -6.73 -26.14
CA VAL A 136 -17.19 -5.34 -25.83
C VAL A 136 -17.91 -4.84 -24.57
N LEU A 137 -19.19 -5.14 -24.38
CA LEU A 137 -19.93 -4.78 -23.16
C LEU A 137 -19.34 -5.46 -21.92
N LEU A 138 -18.94 -6.72 -22.01
CA LEU A 138 -18.25 -7.42 -20.92
C LEU A 138 -16.87 -6.79 -20.66
N ALA A 139 -16.14 -6.40 -21.69
CA ALA A 139 -14.85 -5.71 -21.52
C ALA A 139 -15.03 -4.36 -20.82
N VAL A 140 -16.03 -3.58 -21.18
CA VAL A 140 -16.37 -2.32 -20.50
C VAL A 140 -16.70 -2.57 -19.03
N TRP A 141 -17.49 -3.60 -18.74
CA TRP A 141 -17.78 -3.97 -17.35
C TRP A 141 -16.51 -4.38 -16.57
N LEU A 142 -15.65 -5.19 -17.15
CA LEU A 142 -14.36 -5.58 -16.55
C LEU A 142 -13.50 -4.35 -16.21
N VAL A 143 -13.37 -3.41 -17.16
CA VAL A 143 -12.62 -2.16 -16.95
C VAL A 143 -13.26 -1.30 -15.87
N ALA A 144 -14.57 -1.11 -15.89
CA ALA A 144 -15.29 -0.34 -14.86
C ALA A 144 -15.10 -0.95 -13.46
N TYR A 145 -15.15 -2.28 -13.37
CA TYR A 145 -14.90 -3.00 -12.12
C TYR A 145 -13.45 -2.83 -11.64
N GLY A 146 -12.48 -2.92 -12.54
CA GLY A 146 -11.06 -2.66 -12.24
C GLY A 146 -10.84 -1.23 -11.72
N ILE A 147 -11.42 -0.22 -12.38
CA ILE A 147 -11.38 1.18 -11.95
C ILE A 147 -11.98 1.33 -10.55
N PHE A 148 -13.16 0.76 -10.31
CA PHE A 148 -13.82 0.82 -9.01
C PHE A 148 -12.95 0.26 -7.87
N LEU A 149 -12.35 -0.92 -8.07
CA LEU A 149 -11.46 -1.52 -7.08
C LEU A 149 -10.19 -0.68 -6.86
N SER A 150 -9.63 -0.14 -7.94
CA SER A 150 -8.43 0.70 -7.92
C SER A 150 -8.66 2.01 -7.16
N VAL A 151 -9.75 2.70 -7.44
CA VAL A 151 -10.11 3.95 -6.74
C VAL A 151 -10.31 3.68 -5.24
N ARG A 152 -11.02 2.62 -4.89
CA ARG A 152 -11.20 2.24 -3.48
C ARG A 152 -9.88 1.94 -2.78
N LEU A 153 -8.97 1.25 -3.45
CA LEU A 153 -7.65 0.94 -2.90
C LEU A 153 -6.83 2.21 -2.69
N LEU A 154 -6.78 3.11 -3.69
CA LEU A 154 -6.08 4.38 -3.60
C LEU A 154 -6.61 5.28 -2.48
N LEU A 155 -7.93 5.43 -2.38
CA LEU A 155 -8.54 6.22 -1.31
C LEU A 155 -8.21 5.65 0.07
N THR A 156 -8.23 4.32 0.22
CA THR A 156 -7.87 3.67 1.50
C THR A 156 -6.40 3.86 1.81
N TYR A 157 -5.53 3.75 0.81
CA TYR A 157 -4.09 3.97 0.95
C TYR A 157 -3.80 5.42 1.41
N HIS A 158 -4.33 6.42 0.70
CA HIS A 158 -4.12 7.83 1.06
C HIS A 158 -4.67 8.15 2.46
N LYS A 159 -5.82 7.56 2.82
CA LYS A 159 -6.36 7.73 4.16
C LYS A 159 -5.44 7.15 5.24
N ALA A 160 -4.85 5.98 4.99
CA ALA A 160 -3.91 5.36 5.92
C ALA A 160 -2.62 6.18 6.05
N VAL A 161 -2.05 6.67 4.94
CA VAL A 161 -0.85 7.53 4.96
C VAL A 161 -1.12 8.81 5.75
N LYS A 162 -2.21 9.52 5.42
CA LYS A 162 -2.60 10.76 6.10
C LYS A 162 -2.77 10.54 7.62
N MET A 163 -3.42 9.45 8.02
CA MET A 163 -3.58 9.09 9.42
C MET A 163 -2.23 8.94 10.14
N PHE A 164 -1.25 8.29 9.51
CA PHE A 164 0.08 8.14 10.10
C PHE A 164 0.86 9.45 10.20
N GLU A 165 0.74 10.33 9.20
CA GLU A 165 1.35 11.67 9.23
C GLU A 165 0.78 12.54 10.33
N GLU A 166 -0.51 12.41 10.61
CA GLU A 166 -1.21 13.17 11.64
C GLU A 166 -1.00 12.63 13.06
N THR A 167 -0.63 11.36 13.22
CA THR A 167 -0.65 10.70 14.54
C THR A 167 0.71 10.24 15.02
N ARG A 168 1.71 10.10 14.13
CA ARG A 168 3.01 9.52 14.47
C ARG A 168 4.18 10.36 14.02
N SER A 169 5.18 10.45 14.89
CA SER A 169 6.44 11.15 14.58
C SER A 169 7.42 10.32 13.74
N ASP A 170 7.15 9.02 13.56
CA ASP A 170 8.02 8.09 12.87
C ASP A 170 7.67 7.98 11.39
N ASP A 171 8.67 7.64 10.57
CA ASP A 171 8.51 7.43 9.14
C ASP A 171 7.89 6.05 8.84
N ILE A 172 6.61 5.87 9.18
CA ILE A 172 5.86 4.67 8.82
C ILE A 172 5.57 4.65 7.32
N GLU A 173 5.52 5.82 6.67
CA GLU A 173 5.36 5.93 5.22
C GLU A 173 6.44 5.11 4.48
N ALA A 174 7.69 5.10 4.95
CA ALA A 174 8.75 4.29 4.36
C ALA A 174 8.40 2.79 4.33
N TYR A 175 7.66 2.31 5.33
CA TYR A 175 7.21 0.91 5.39
C TYR A 175 6.01 0.62 4.49
N ILE A 176 5.24 1.64 4.12
CA ILE A 176 4.06 1.51 3.26
C ILE A 176 4.38 1.94 1.82
N ARG A 177 5.50 2.62 1.59
CA ARG A 177 5.87 3.17 0.26
C ARG A 177 5.91 2.10 -0.84
N TRP A 178 6.37 0.88 -0.54
CA TRP A 178 6.30 -0.22 -1.49
C TRP A 178 4.87 -0.54 -1.91
N LEU A 179 3.90 -0.38 -0.98
CA LEU A 179 2.48 -0.60 -1.24
C LEU A 179 1.93 0.44 -2.23
N SER A 180 2.41 1.70 -2.19
CA SER A 180 2.04 2.72 -3.16
C SER A 180 2.54 2.37 -4.55
N VAL A 181 3.83 2.07 -4.68
CA VAL A 181 4.45 1.66 -5.94
C VAL A 181 3.72 0.45 -6.50
N PHE A 182 3.46 -0.55 -5.65
CA PHE A 182 2.71 -1.74 -6.04
C PHE A 182 1.28 -1.42 -6.47
N THR A 183 0.58 -0.54 -5.76
CA THR A 183 -0.80 -0.14 -6.08
C THR A 183 -0.86 0.53 -7.46
N TYR A 184 0.03 1.48 -7.74
CA TYR A 184 0.08 2.15 -9.04
C TYR A 184 0.47 1.18 -10.17
N TRP A 185 1.43 0.28 -9.93
CA TRP A 185 1.78 -0.77 -10.87
C TRP A 185 0.63 -1.73 -11.12
N ALA A 186 -0.07 -2.18 -10.07
CA ALA A 186 -1.21 -3.08 -10.20
C ALA A 186 -2.36 -2.43 -10.97
N ILE A 187 -2.61 -1.14 -10.76
CA ILE A 187 -3.62 -0.38 -11.51
C ILE A 187 -3.22 -0.29 -12.99
N GLY A 188 -2.02 0.20 -13.28
CA GLY A 188 -1.52 0.36 -14.64
C GLY A 188 -1.50 -0.98 -15.38
N PHE A 189 -0.97 -2.02 -14.74
CA PHE A 189 -0.85 -3.34 -15.29
C PHE A 189 -2.21 -4.03 -15.44
N GLY A 190 -3.07 -3.95 -14.42
CA GLY A 190 -4.39 -4.54 -14.45
C GLY A 190 -5.28 -3.92 -15.53
N MET A 191 -5.27 -2.59 -15.67
CA MET A 191 -6.00 -1.89 -16.73
C MET A 191 -5.47 -2.26 -18.12
N SER A 192 -4.15 -2.35 -18.25
CA SER A 192 -3.51 -2.78 -19.49
C SER A 192 -3.88 -4.22 -19.86
N CYS A 193 -4.03 -5.16 -18.90
CA CYS A 193 -4.48 -6.53 -19.17
C CYS A 193 -5.80 -6.59 -19.94
N SER A 194 -6.76 -5.73 -19.56
CA SER A 194 -8.07 -5.69 -20.22
C SER A 194 -7.97 -5.24 -21.68
N LEU A 195 -7.12 -4.25 -21.95
CA LEU A 195 -6.90 -3.72 -23.31
C LEU A 195 -6.06 -4.67 -24.15
N LEU A 196 -5.01 -5.23 -23.56
CA LEU A 196 -4.05 -6.09 -24.25
C LEU A 196 -4.58 -7.50 -24.55
N THR A 197 -5.73 -7.89 -23.95
CA THR A 197 -6.47 -9.09 -24.35
C THR A 197 -6.86 -9.04 -25.84
N PHE A 198 -7.06 -7.83 -26.38
CA PHE A 198 -7.38 -7.58 -27.78
C PHE A 198 -6.14 -7.32 -28.66
N LEU A 199 -4.94 -7.43 -28.10
CA LEU A 199 -3.70 -7.20 -28.84
C LEU A 199 -3.54 -8.22 -29.96
N PRO A 200 -3.01 -7.80 -31.14
CA PRO A 200 -2.62 -8.74 -32.21
C PRO A 200 -1.63 -9.79 -31.66
N ASP A 201 -1.79 -11.00 -32.13
CA ASP A 201 -1.01 -12.17 -31.67
C ASP A 201 0.51 -11.98 -31.74
N GLU A 202 0.97 -11.10 -32.64
CA GLU A 202 2.40 -10.82 -32.85
C GLU A 202 3.07 -10.14 -31.61
N TYR A 203 2.29 -9.45 -30.76
CA TYR A 203 2.82 -8.65 -29.68
C TYR A 203 2.55 -9.21 -28.28
N ILE A 204 1.76 -10.30 -28.15
CA ILE A 204 1.34 -10.84 -26.85
C ILE A 204 2.51 -11.34 -26.01
N PHE A 205 3.56 -11.90 -26.66
CA PHE A 205 4.74 -12.35 -25.95
C PHE A 205 5.44 -11.21 -25.19
N ILE A 206 5.44 -9.97 -25.73
CA ILE A 206 6.00 -8.78 -25.07
C ILE A 206 5.26 -8.52 -23.76
N TRP A 207 3.93 -8.65 -23.79
CA TRP A 207 3.11 -8.50 -22.59
C TRP A 207 3.42 -9.55 -21.52
N ILE A 208 3.50 -10.83 -21.91
CA ILE A 208 3.83 -11.91 -20.98
C ILE A 208 5.20 -11.66 -20.34
N LEU A 209 6.21 -11.33 -21.15
CA LEU A 209 7.56 -11.06 -20.65
C LEU A 209 7.61 -9.82 -19.75
N SER A 210 6.87 -8.74 -20.08
CA SER A 210 6.83 -7.52 -19.25
C SER A 210 6.17 -7.74 -17.89
N SER A 211 5.35 -8.80 -17.73
CA SER A 211 4.73 -9.14 -16.45
C SER A 211 5.68 -9.81 -15.46
N ILE A 212 6.76 -10.43 -15.92
CA ILE A 212 7.72 -11.17 -15.08
C ILE A 212 8.40 -10.27 -14.03
N PRO A 213 8.99 -9.11 -14.38
CA PRO A 213 9.55 -8.20 -13.39
C PRO A 213 8.53 -7.77 -12.33
N PHE A 214 7.26 -7.59 -12.71
CA PHE A 214 6.18 -7.27 -11.78
C PHE A 214 5.95 -8.39 -10.76
N TYR A 215 5.89 -9.65 -11.19
CA TYR A 215 5.71 -10.79 -10.28
C TYR A 215 6.91 -10.98 -9.34
N ILE A 216 8.13 -10.76 -9.83
CA ILE A 216 9.35 -10.81 -9.02
C ILE A 216 9.30 -9.68 -7.97
N TYR A 217 9.00 -8.45 -8.38
CA TYR A 217 8.87 -7.31 -7.48
C TYR A 217 7.80 -7.54 -6.40
N LEU A 218 6.64 -8.05 -6.79
CA LEU A 218 5.55 -8.42 -5.88
C LEU A 218 6.02 -9.42 -4.83
N TYR A 219 6.67 -10.49 -5.28
CA TYR A 219 7.18 -11.55 -4.40
C TYR A 219 8.20 -10.99 -3.39
N CYS A 220 9.21 -10.28 -3.87
CA CYS A 220 10.24 -9.66 -3.02
C CYS A 220 9.63 -8.66 -2.03
N SER A 221 8.66 -7.88 -2.47
CA SER A 221 7.96 -6.91 -1.61
C SER A 221 7.21 -7.58 -0.46
N TYR A 222 6.50 -8.68 -0.70
CA TYR A 222 5.84 -9.44 0.36
C TYR A 222 6.84 -10.07 1.34
N GLN A 223 7.98 -10.58 0.84
CA GLN A 223 9.03 -11.13 1.71
C GLN A 223 9.67 -10.06 2.60
N ASN A 224 9.92 -8.89 2.05
CA ASN A 224 10.49 -7.78 2.82
C ASN A 224 9.50 -7.20 3.81
N TYR A 225 8.21 -7.13 3.44
CA TYR A 225 7.19 -6.52 4.29
C TYR A 225 6.94 -7.29 5.59
N VAL A 226 7.14 -8.61 5.61
CA VAL A 226 6.98 -9.40 6.83
C VAL A 226 7.86 -8.88 7.97
N LEU A 227 9.03 -8.32 7.65
CA LEU A 227 9.98 -7.77 8.63
C LEU A 227 9.44 -6.52 9.35
N PHE A 228 8.58 -5.76 8.70
CA PHE A 228 8.03 -4.51 9.22
C PHE A 228 6.54 -4.62 9.58
N TYR A 229 5.90 -5.71 9.19
CA TYR A 229 4.46 -5.89 9.32
C TYR A 229 3.95 -5.72 10.75
N GLU A 230 4.66 -6.28 11.74
CA GLU A 230 4.28 -6.19 13.15
C GLU A 230 4.16 -4.72 13.60
N LYS A 231 5.13 -3.88 13.25
CA LYS A 231 5.13 -2.44 13.59
C LYS A 231 3.97 -1.70 12.93
N VAL A 232 3.77 -1.91 11.63
CA VAL A 232 2.69 -1.26 10.88
C VAL A 232 1.32 -1.71 11.39
N GLN A 233 1.14 -3.00 11.62
CA GLN A 233 -0.15 -3.55 12.06
C GLN A 233 -0.50 -3.11 13.49
N THR A 234 0.48 -3.07 14.40
CA THR A 234 0.27 -2.55 15.75
C THR A 234 -0.18 -1.09 15.68
N ALA A 235 0.50 -0.28 14.88
CA ALA A 235 0.14 1.11 14.66
C ALA A 235 -1.29 1.29 14.12
N LEU A 236 -1.68 0.51 13.12
CA LEU A 236 -3.05 0.56 12.57
C LEU A 236 -4.11 0.14 13.59
N LEU A 237 -3.84 -0.89 14.40
CA LEU A 237 -4.78 -1.36 15.42
C LEU A 237 -4.93 -0.33 16.56
N GLU A 238 -3.84 0.27 17.02
CA GLU A 238 -3.88 1.32 18.04
C GLU A 238 -4.73 2.50 17.58
N GLU A 239 -4.53 2.97 16.34
CA GLU A 239 -5.33 4.07 15.78
C GLU A 239 -6.81 3.73 15.65
N MET A 240 -7.14 2.48 15.28
CA MET A 240 -8.54 2.05 15.22
C MET A 240 -9.20 2.04 16.59
N VAL A 241 -8.50 1.54 17.62
CA VAL A 241 -9.01 1.53 19.01
C VAL A 241 -9.20 2.94 19.52
N MET A 242 -8.28 3.86 19.22
CA MET A 242 -8.40 5.26 19.61
C MET A 242 -9.59 5.95 18.94
N ALA A 243 -9.75 5.74 17.61
CA ALA A 243 -10.89 6.30 16.89
C ALA A 243 -12.25 5.75 17.40
N GLU A 244 -12.31 4.47 17.80
CA GLU A 244 -13.51 3.89 18.40
C GLU A 244 -13.80 4.51 19.81
N LYS A 245 -12.79 4.77 20.61
CA LYS A 245 -12.92 5.43 21.91
C LYS A 245 -13.41 6.88 21.77
N GLU A 246 -12.83 7.65 20.86
CA GLU A 246 -13.24 9.04 20.60
C GLU A 246 -14.72 9.12 20.18
N VAL A 247 -15.20 8.16 19.37
CA VAL A 247 -16.62 8.08 18.98
C VAL A 247 -17.51 7.67 20.16
N ALA A 248 -17.03 6.79 21.06
CA ALA A 248 -17.80 6.27 22.18
C ALA A 248 -17.90 7.26 23.36
N GLU A 249 -16.83 8.04 23.59
CA GLU A 249 -16.77 9.01 24.68
C GLU A 249 -17.55 10.30 24.33
N GLY A 250 -18.00 10.46 23.08
CA GLY A 250 -18.60 11.68 22.58
C GLY A 250 -17.61 12.84 22.67
N GLU A 251 -17.70 13.82 21.81
CA GLU A 251 -16.94 15.06 21.95
C GLU A 251 -17.24 15.69 23.33
N HIS A 252 -16.59 15.24 24.39
CA HIS A 252 -16.37 16.09 25.52
C HIS A 252 -15.41 17.19 25.03
N ILE A 253 -15.98 18.12 24.32
CA ILE A 253 -15.45 19.48 24.18
C ILE A 253 -15.34 19.96 25.63
N GLY A 254 -14.14 19.83 26.19
CA GLY A 254 -13.86 20.54 27.45
C GLY A 254 -14.18 21.99 27.14
N GLU A 255 -15.05 22.61 27.98
CA GLU A 255 -15.38 24.01 27.86
C GLU A 255 -14.08 24.79 27.65
N GLU A 256 -13.98 25.50 26.50
CA GLU A 256 -12.86 26.39 26.20
C GLU A 256 -12.78 27.46 27.30
N THR A 257 -12.02 27.19 28.34
CA THR A 257 -11.65 28.28 29.23
C THR A 257 -10.60 29.14 28.50
N PRO A 258 -10.70 30.46 28.53
CA PRO A 258 -9.75 31.35 27.85
C PRO A 258 -8.28 31.08 28.17
N ASN A 259 -8.00 30.45 29.30
CA ASN A 259 -6.65 30.10 29.77
C ASN A 259 -6.10 28.77 29.21
N TYR A 260 -6.95 27.91 28.63
CA TYR A 260 -6.55 26.57 28.22
C TYR A 260 -5.47 26.57 27.11
N HIS A 261 -5.58 27.45 26.14
CA HIS A 261 -4.60 27.60 25.07
C HIS A 261 -3.24 28.08 25.60
N GLU A 262 -3.22 29.02 26.55
CA GLU A 262 -1.98 29.51 27.14
C GLU A 262 -1.26 28.43 27.96
N GLU A 263 -2.00 27.68 28.76
CA GLU A 263 -1.45 26.58 29.55
C GLU A 263 -0.88 25.46 28.64
N MET A 264 -1.57 25.10 27.57
CA MET A 264 -1.07 24.10 26.61
C MET A 264 0.21 24.59 25.93
N GLU A 265 0.24 25.85 25.47
CA GLU A 265 1.44 26.46 24.90
C GLU A 265 2.61 26.49 25.87
N GLN A 266 2.35 26.75 27.16
CA GLN A 266 3.40 26.72 28.15
C GLN A 266 3.96 25.30 28.33
N ARG A 267 3.10 24.28 28.40
CA ARG A 267 3.52 22.87 28.49
C ARG A 267 4.32 22.45 27.26
N ILE A 268 3.90 22.85 26.08
CA ILE A 268 4.64 22.60 24.82
C ILE A 268 6.03 23.27 24.89
N ARG A 269 6.12 24.52 25.35
CA ARG A 269 7.40 25.23 25.49
C ARG A 269 8.33 24.55 26.48
N GLU A 270 7.84 24.14 27.64
CA GLU A 270 8.62 23.42 28.64
C GLU A 270 9.10 22.08 28.14
N TRP A 271 8.24 21.33 27.45
CA TRP A 271 8.58 20.05 26.83
C TRP A 271 9.65 20.20 25.73
N LYS A 272 9.53 21.22 24.89
CA LYS A 272 10.55 21.56 23.88
C LYS A 272 11.88 21.89 24.55
N LYS A 273 11.88 22.75 25.59
CA LYS A 273 13.09 23.15 26.32
C LYS A 273 13.81 21.95 26.95
N ASN A 274 13.06 20.96 27.40
CA ASN A 274 13.61 19.74 27.99
C ASN A 274 14.02 18.68 26.96
N GLY A 275 13.95 18.99 25.67
CA GLY A 275 14.34 18.05 24.60
C GLY A 275 13.39 16.86 24.43
N GLY A 276 12.13 16.99 24.84
CA GLY A 276 11.16 15.91 24.81
C GLY A 276 10.95 15.32 23.40
N TYR A 277 11.18 16.08 22.35
CA TYR A 277 11.10 15.64 20.95
C TYR A 277 12.23 14.67 20.54
N CYS A 278 13.27 14.53 21.36
CA CYS A 278 14.36 13.56 21.10
C CYS A 278 13.98 12.12 21.43
N ALA A 279 12.88 11.88 22.14
CA ALA A 279 12.39 10.53 22.33
C ALA A 279 11.88 9.98 20.98
N SER A 280 12.30 8.76 20.63
CA SER A 280 11.87 8.11 19.38
C SER A 280 10.48 7.50 19.56
N GLY A 281 9.70 7.42 18.48
CA GLY A 281 8.41 6.71 18.46
C GLY A 281 7.25 7.47 19.11
N ILE A 282 7.39 8.75 19.42
CA ILE A 282 6.33 9.55 20.06
C ILE A 282 5.09 9.62 19.18
N THR A 283 3.95 9.37 19.78
CA THR A 283 2.64 9.50 19.14
C THR A 283 1.93 10.79 19.57
N LEU A 284 1.04 11.29 18.73
CA LEU A 284 0.19 12.44 19.03
C LEU A 284 -0.63 12.20 20.32
N ASN A 285 -1.10 10.95 20.52
CA ASN A 285 -1.88 10.58 21.69
C ASN A 285 -1.06 10.65 22.98
N GLU A 286 0.19 10.17 22.99
CA GLU A 286 1.09 10.28 24.13
C GLU A 286 1.35 11.74 24.50
N LEU A 287 1.56 12.61 23.51
CA LEU A 287 1.71 14.04 23.76
C LEU A 287 0.42 14.70 24.21
N ALA A 288 -0.73 14.31 23.67
CA ALA A 288 -2.01 14.82 24.14
C ALA A 288 -2.24 14.51 25.63
N VAL A 289 -1.94 13.27 26.04
CA VAL A 289 -1.99 12.91 27.48
C VAL A 289 -0.98 13.72 28.29
N LEU A 290 0.26 13.86 27.82
CA LEU A 290 1.32 14.63 28.49
C LEU A 290 0.94 16.10 28.68
N PHE A 291 0.28 16.70 27.67
CA PHE A 291 -0.16 18.10 27.72
C PHE A 291 -1.55 18.27 28.37
N CYS A 292 -2.15 17.20 28.89
CA CYS A 292 -3.49 17.18 29.52
C CYS A 292 -4.57 17.70 28.55
N THR A 293 -4.51 17.27 27.30
CA THR A 293 -5.45 17.62 26.23
C THR A 293 -5.92 16.35 25.49
N ASN A 294 -6.80 16.49 24.53
CA ASN A 294 -7.14 15.39 23.63
C ASN A 294 -6.39 15.49 22.30
N ARG A 295 -6.39 14.38 21.56
CA ARG A 295 -5.66 14.25 20.30
C ARG A 295 -6.14 15.25 19.24
N THR A 296 -7.44 15.44 19.10
CA THR A 296 -8.04 16.33 18.12
C THR A 296 -7.61 17.78 18.37
N TYR A 297 -7.69 18.21 19.61
CA TYR A 297 -7.28 19.55 20.03
C TYR A 297 -5.79 19.81 19.79
N LEU A 298 -4.93 18.87 20.15
CA LEU A 298 -3.48 19.01 19.91
C LEU A 298 -3.16 19.05 18.42
N SER A 299 -3.82 18.22 17.60
CA SER A 299 -3.65 18.23 16.15
C SER A 299 -4.06 19.57 15.55
N GLU A 300 -5.24 20.08 15.89
CA GLU A 300 -5.75 21.38 15.43
C GLU A 300 -4.84 22.53 15.88
N HIS A 301 -4.33 22.48 17.12
CA HIS A 301 -3.39 23.47 17.61
C HIS A 301 -2.11 23.49 16.81
N ILE A 302 -1.50 22.32 16.53
CA ILE A 302 -0.29 22.21 15.72
C ILE A 302 -0.55 22.75 14.31
N HIS A 303 -1.66 22.38 13.67
CA HIS A 303 -2.04 22.92 12.36
C HIS A 303 -2.22 24.43 12.37
N ARG A 304 -2.94 24.97 13.37
CA ARG A 304 -3.27 26.39 13.45
C ARG A 304 -2.03 27.27 13.73
N VAL A 305 -1.14 26.80 14.63
CA VAL A 305 -0.01 27.61 15.11
C VAL A 305 1.22 27.46 14.23
N TYR A 306 1.48 26.24 13.73
CA TYR A 306 2.70 25.91 13.00
C TYR A 306 2.46 25.65 11.50
N ASP A 307 1.19 25.53 11.05
CA ASP A 307 0.80 25.18 9.67
C ASP A 307 1.46 23.88 9.18
N MET A 308 1.55 22.90 10.07
CA MET A 308 2.24 21.62 9.84
C MET A 308 1.40 20.45 10.30
N THR A 309 1.68 19.26 9.74
CA THR A 309 1.21 18.00 10.33
C THR A 309 1.99 17.72 11.62
N PHE A 310 1.47 16.84 12.48
CA PHE A 310 2.19 16.42 13.69
C PHE A 310 3.58 15.85 13.36
N ARG A 311 3.68 15.04 12.32
CA ARG A 311 4.94 14.47 11.85
C ARG A 311 5.94 15.55 11.41
N ASP A 312 5.50 16.50 10.58
CA ASP A 312 6.36 17.55 10.06
C ASP A 312 6.84 18.48 11.19
N TRP A 313 5.95 18.77 12.13
CA TRP A 313 6.30 19.54 13.33
C TRP A 313 7.35 18.83 14.17
N MET A 314 7.20 17.53 14.43
CA MET A 314 8.20 16.75 15.18
C MET A 314 9.53 16.66 14.41
N MET A 315 9.49 16.46 13.09
CA MET A 315 10.69 16.44 12.26
C MET A 315 11.40 17.79 12.26
N SER A 316 10.67 18.92 12.18
CA SER A 316 11.27 20.25 12.22
C SER A 316 12.05 20.51 13.51
N LEU A 317 11.51 20.11 14.66
CA LEU A 317 12.18 20.23 15.97
C LEU A 317 13.46 19.38 16.02
N ARG A 318 13.40 18.15 15.54
CA ARG A 318 14.55 17.22 15.51
C ARG A 318 15.65 17.69 14.56
N ILE A 319 15.29 18.19 13.37
CA ILE A 319 16.27 18.71 12.39
C ILE A 319 16.93 19.98 12.90
N GLU A 320 16.17 20.89 13.51
CA GLU A 320 16.75 22.10 14.09
C GLU A 320 17.74 21.77 15.22
N HIS A 321 17.41 20.82 16.08
CA HIS A 321 18.34 20.30 17.09
C HIS A 321 19.57 19.64 16.46
N ALA A 322 19.41 18.88 15.38
CA ALA A 322 20.53 18.28 14.67
C ALA A 322 21.49 19.34 14.11
N LYS A 323 20.97 20.43 13.57
CA LYS A 323 21.75 21.59 13.08
C LYS A 323 22.55 22.21 14.23
N GLN A 324 21.91 22.42 15.39
CA GLN A 324 22.59 22.94 16.58
C GLN A 324 23.71 21.99 17.05
N LEU A 325 23.47 20.68 17.10
CA LEU A 325 24.52 19.71 17.45
C LEU A 325 25.68 19.70 16.47
N MET A 326 25.40 19.85 15.17
CA MET A 326 26.44 19.92 14.14
C MET A 326 27.35 21.15 14.31
N LEU A 327 26.80 22.30 14.73
CA LEU A 327 27.54 23.52 14.99
C LEU A 327 28.32 23.45 16.31
N GLN A 328 27.71 22.92 17.37
CA GLN A 328 28.32 22.83 18.70
C GLN A 328 29.39 21.73 18.79
N LYS A 329 29.23 20.64 18.05
CA LYS A 329 30.08 19.45 18.08
C LYS A 329 30.45 19.03 16.64
N PRO A 330 31.37 19.79 15.97
CA PRO A 330 31.71 19.56 14.55
C PRO A 330 32.22 18.14 14.24
N ASP A 331 32.89 17.50 15.17
CA ASP A 331 33.51 16.19 15.00
C ASP A 331 32.54 15.02 15.26
N MET A 332 31.33 15.30 15.75
CA MET A 332 30.34 14.26 16.05
C MET A 332 29.90 13.56 14.75
N LYS A 333 29.87 12.21 14.77
CA LYS A 333 29.44 11.46 13.60
C LYS A 333 27.95 11.73 13.30
N ILE A 334 27.60 11.78 12.02
CA ILE A 334 26.22 12.02 11.56
C ILE A 334 25.25 10.96 12.13
N LYS A 335 25.74 9.72 12.31
CA LYS A 335 24.95 8.65 12.95
C LYS A 335 24.61 9.00 14.41
N ASP A 336 25.59 9.44 15.17
CA ASP A 336 25.39 9.77 16.60
C ASP A 336 24.46 10.98 16.75
N ILE A 337 24.50 11.95 15.83
CA ILE A 337 23.55 13.07 15.75
C ILE A 337 22.15 12.55 15.47
N SER A 338 21.98 11.65 14.50
CA SER A 338 20.70 11.01 14.19
C SER A 338 20.10 10.31 15.42
N ASP A 339 20.93 9.53 16.14
CA ASP A 339 20.49 8.79 17.32
C ASP A 339 20.10 9.72 18.48
N GLN A 340 20.87 10.82 18.73
CA GLN A 340 20.58 11.80 19.77
C GLN A 340 19.36 12.69 19.49
N THR A 341 18.99 12.85 18.24
CA THR A 341 17.84 13.68 17.84
C THR A 341 16.53 12.87 17.70
N GLY A 342 16.54 11.59 18.09
CA GLY A 342 15.34 10.76 18.18
C GLY A 342 14.88 10.15 16.85
N PHE A 343 15.74 10.10 15.84
CA PHE A 343 15.43 9.36 14.62
C PHE A 343 15.69 7.86 14.79
N LEU A 344 14.78 7.02 14.30
CA LEU A 344 14.90 5.57 14.38
C LEU A 344 16.00 4.97 13.50
N SER A 345 16.43 5.70 12.47
CA SER A 345 17.49 5.28 11.56
C SER A 345 18.19 6.45 10.89
N LEU A 346 19.48 6.25 10.57
CA LEU A 346 20.28 7.21 9.81
C LEU A 346 19.67 7.50 8.42
N SER A 347 19.05 6.51 7.80
CA SER A 347 18.42 6.68 6.49
C SER A 347 17.21 7.61 6.56
N HIS A 348 16.38 7.45 7.60
CA HIS A 348 15.25 8.34 7.85
C HIS A 348 15.72 9.77 8.14
N PHE A 349 16.70 9.91 9.05
CA PHE A 349 17.32 11.22 9.34
C PHE A 349 17.83 11.92 8.07
N SER A 350 18.62 11.21 7.26
CA SER A 350 19.23 11.80 6.04
C SER A 350 18.19 12.24 5.02
N ARG A 351 17.09 11.48 4.89
CA ARG A 351 15.99 11.84 4.01
C ARG A 351 15.21 13.04 4.53
N ALA A 352 14.78 13.02 5.79
CA ALA A 352 14.06 14.12 6.43
C ALA A 352 14.89 15.42 6.39
N PHE A 353 16.18 15.32 6.64
CA PHE A 353 17.10 16.46 6.55
C PHE A 353 17.17 17.02 5.13
N HIS A 354 17.27 16.15 4.12
CA HIS A 354 17.31 16.58 2.72
C HIS A 354 15.98 17.18 2.26
N GLU A 355 14.86 16.65 2.70
CA GLU A 355 13.53 17.18 2.41
C GLU A 355 13.33 18.59 2.98
N MET A 356 13.88 18.87 4.16
CA MET A 356 13.72 20.17 4.84
C MET A 356 14.78 21.20 4.45
N GLU A 357 16.03 20.78 4.26
CA GLU A 357 17.18 21.70 4.04
C GLU A 357 17.68 21.70 2.58
N GLY A 358 17.13 20.86 1.71
CA GLY A 358 17.52 20.75 0.30
C GLY A 358 18.89 20.11 0.05
N CYS A 359 19.61 19.71 1.11
CA CYS A 359 20.93 19.09 1.01
C CYS A 359 21.15 18.00 2.07
N THR A 360 22.19 17.19 1.90
CA THR A 360 22.51 16.15 2.88
C THR A 360 23.09 16.75 4.19
N PRO A 361 22.92 16.07 5.35
CA PRO A 361 23.48 16.51 6.63
C PRO A 361 25.00 16.80 6.56
N LYS A 362 25.73 15.99 5.80
CA LYS A 362 27.17 16.16 5.61
C LYS A 362 27.51 17.41 4.78
N GLN A 363 26.74 17.67 3.73
CA GLN A 363 26.90 18.88 2.89
C GLN A 363 26.56 20.13 3.69
N TRP A 364 25.45 20.12 4.41
CA TRP A 364 25.03 21.22 5.26
C TRP A 364 26.08 21.58 6.31
N ARG A 365 26.61 20.58 7.02
CA ARG A 365 27.67 20.78 8.01
C ARG A 365 28.93 21.38 7.40
N LYS A 366 29.36 20.88 6.22
CA LYS A 366 30.54 21.43 5.54
C LYS A 366 30.34 22.88 5.17
N HIS A 367 29.15 23.26 4.71
CA HIS A 367 28.85 24.63 4.25
C HIS A 367 28.76 25.64 5.41
N ASN A 368 28.32 25.21 6.59
CA ASN A 368 28.10 26.10 7.73
C ASN A 368 29.28 26.11 8.75
N LEU A 369 30.33 25.32 8.55
CA LEU A 369 31.53 25.27 9.36
C LEU A 369 32.78 25.84 8.62
N THR A 370 32.65 26.19 7.34
CA THR A 370 33.62 26.92 6.56
C THR A 370 33.27 28.39 6.56
#